data_e39ac0c36426c79b02d44c97056dfd5d
#
_entry.id   e39ac0c36426c79b02d44c97056dfd5d
#
_cell.length_a   1.000
_cell.length_b   1.000
_cell.length_c   1.000
_cell.angle_alpha   90.00
_cell.angle_beta   90.00
_cell.angle_gamma   90.00
#
_symmetry.space_group_name_H-M   'P 1'
#
loop_
_entity.id
_entity.type
_entity.pdbx_description
1 polymer ?
#
loop_
_entity_poly.entity_id
_entity_poly.type
_entity_poly.pdbx_seq_one_letter_code
_entity_poly.pdbx_strand_id
1 'polypeptide(L)'
;MVLKRKIYKKLLEWKNESQGKKALMVEGARRIGKSTICEEFGKNEYESYILIDFAKGDKEIKMYFETYLNDLDTFFMLLQTHFGKRLTERKSLIIFDEVQIYPQARAAIKYLVADGRYDYIETGSLISIKENVKGIVIPSEERHINMYPLDFEEFAIALGEELLVEYIKKCFEKKEPLERSMHNKAMLLFNQYMLVGGMPMPVVAFIENKKDFTEADKEKRDILRLYREDIMKIDARYRSKVLSIYDQIPGFLSQHEKRIVFKQLQDGSYAEQYEETFFWLADSMISNECFLCNDPNVGLSLNETRSYVKCYMGDTGLLVSHAFDENELLEDEVYKQILAGKLEINEGMVYENAIAQMLVANGHKLYFYSHYNKEKHRNDMEIDFIISNNSKLKYKMFPIEVKSGKKYKTTSLNNFREKYKNRIGESYIIHPRNLLIKDGIICIPPYMTMLL
;
A
#
# COMPACT_ATOMS: atom_id res chain seq x y z
N MET A 1 -17.64 -0.57 12.44
CA MET A 1 -16.39 -0.53 13.26
C MET A 1 -15.40 0.43 12.61
N VAL A 2 -14.76 1.34 13.39
CA VAL A 2 -13.64 2.18 12.88
C VAL A 2 -12.34 1.50 13.26
N LEU A 3 -11.48 1.26 12.27
CA LEU A 3 -10.19 0.60 12.47
C LEU A 3 -9.12 1.61 12.88
N LYS A 4 -8.26 1.25 13.84
CA LYS A 4 -7.08 2.06 14.18
C LYS A 4 -6.07 2.00 13.03
N ARG A 5 -5.59 3.16 12.55
CA ARG A 5 -4.70 3.27 11.41
C ARG A 5 -3.46 4.08 11.76
N LYS A 6 -2.30 3.59 11.32
CA LYS A 6 -1.00 4.28 11.51
C LYS A 6 -0.97 5.68 10.91
N ILE A 7 -1.71 5.89 9.81
CA ILE A 7 -1.80 7.19 9.16
C ILE A 7 -2.38 8.27 10.08
N TYR A 8 -3.19 7.91 11.09
CA TYR A 8 -3.73 8.87 12.06
C TYR A 8 -2.64 9.68 12.76
N LYS A 9 -1.51 9.03 13.07
CA LYS A 9 -0.35 9.74 13.64
C LYS A 9 0.22 10.77 12.66
N LYS A 10 0.29 10.45 11.36
CA LYS A 10 0.75 11.40 10.32
C LYS A 10 -0.21 12.59 10.17
N LEU A 11 -1.52 12.37 10.35
CA LEU A 11 -2.51 13.44 10.38
C LEU A 11 -2.28 14.37 11.57
N LEU A 12 -1.99 13.83 12.76
CA LEU A 12 -1.65 14.63 13.95
C LEU A 12 -0.34 15.41 13.76
N GLU A 13 0.70 14.78 13.22
CA GLU A 13 1.97 15.42 12.89
C GLU A 13 1.75 16.60 11.91
N TRP A 14 0.98 16.39 10.83
CA TRP A 14 0.63 17.45 9.90
C TRP A 14 -0.11 18.60 10.57
N LYS A 15 -1.14 18.33 11.39
CA LYS A 15 -1.90 19.37 12.09
C LYS A 15 -0.99 20.24 12.96
N ASN A 16 -0.09 19.60 13.71
CA ASN A 16 0.82 20.30 14.64
C ASN A 16 1.92 21.09 13.92
N GLU A 17 2.47 20.56 12.81
CA GLU A 17 3.56 21.21 12.08
C GLU A 17 3.07 22.27 11.11
N SER A 18 1.97 22.02 10.42
CA SER A 18 1.47 22.90 9.37
C SER A 18 0.81 24.16 9.91
N GLN A 19 0.10 24.05 11.04
CA GLN A 19 -0.61 25.16 11.68
C GLN A 19 -1.44 26.01 10.68
N GLY A 20 -2.11 25.33 9.73
CA GLY A 20 -2.94 25.93 8.69
C GLY A 20 -2.21 26.49 7.47
N LYS A 21 -0.88 26.40 7.43
CA LYS A 21 -0.08 26.93 6.31
C LYS A 21 -0.03 25.99 5.10
N LYS A 22 -0.49 24.75 5.24
CA LYS A 22 -0.56 23.76 4.17
C LYS A 22 -1.77 22.86 4.35
N ALA A 23 -2.50 22.64 3.28
CA ALA A 23 -3.50 21.57 3.20
C ALA A 23 -2.83 20.19 3.20
N LEU A 24 -3.59 19.15 3.48
CA LEU A 24 -3.12 17.77 3.41
C LEU A 24 -3.88 17.00 2.35
N MET A 25 -3.16 16.46 1.36
CA MET A 25 -3.68 15.51 0.39
C MET A 25 -3.44 14.09 0.87
N VAL A 26 -4.50 13.33 1.12
CA VAL A 26 -4.46 11.90 1.47
C VAL A 26 -4.73 11.07 0.23
N GLU A 27 -3.68 10.45 -0.29
CA GLU A 27 -3.72 9.63 -1.50
C GLU A 27 -3.75 8.14 -1.14
N GLY A 28 -4.34 7.31 -2.00
CA GLY A 28 -4.37 5.87 -1.78
C GLY A 28 -5.38 5.17 -2.68
N ALA A 29 -5.29 3.84 -2.72
CA ALA A 29 -6.19 3.01 -3.50
C ALA A 29 -7.67 3.28 -3.18
N ARG A 30 -8.55 2.95 -4.11
CA ARG A 30 -9.98 3.00 -3.85
C ARG A 30 -10.38 1.98 -2.76
N ARG A 31 -11.37 2.33 -1.92
CA ARG A 31 -11.88 1.49 -0.81
C ARG A 31 -10.90 1.26 0.35
N ILE A 32 -9.84 2.07 0.45
CA ILE A 32 -8.84 1.92 1.52
C ILE A 32 -9.22 2.65 2.83
N GLY A 33 -10.34 3.41 2.82
CA GLY A 33 -10.87 4.10 4.00
C GLY A 33 -10.38 5.54 4.19
N LYS A 34 -9.95 6.23 3.12
CA LYS A 34 -9.49 7.64 3.18
C LYS A 34 -10.52 8.57 3.82
N SER A 35 -11.74 8.61 3.26
CA SER A 35 -12.83 9.47 3.75
C SER A 35 -13.16 9.18 5.21
N THR A 36 -13.23 7.88 5.58
CA THR A 36 -13.53 7.45 6.95
C THR A 36 -12.50 7.95 7.96
N ILE A 37 -11.19 7.81 7.66
CA ILE A 37 -10.15 8.23 8.60
C ILE A 37 -10.06 9.75 8.71
N CYS A 38 -10.28 10.48 7.60
CA CYS A 38 -10.29 11.94 7.60
C CYS A 38 -11.51 12.49 8.38
N GLU A 39 -12.67 11.86 8.23
CA GLU A 39 -13.86 12.22 8.99
C GLU A 39 -13.68 11.92 10.49
N GLU A 40 -13.13 10.75 10.84
CA GLU A 40 -12.83 10.38 12.23
C GLU A 40 -11.81 11.36 12.85
N PHE A 41 -10.82 11.77 12.08
CA PHE A 41 -9.85 12.79 12.50
C PHE A 41 -10.54 14.14 12.74
N GLY A 42 -11.44 14.55 11.84
CA GLY A 42 -12.24 15.76 12.02
C GLY A 42 -13.12 15.75 13.28
N LYS A 43 -13.73 14.60 13.59
CA LYS A 43 -14.56 14.41 14.79
C LYS A 43 -13.77 14.51 16.10
N ASN A 44 -12.56 13.94 16.12
CA ASN A 44 -11.79 13.78 17.35
C ASN A 44 -10.87 14.96 17.63
N GLU A 45 -10.35 15.62 16.58
CA GLU A 45 -9.27 16.59 16.71
C GLU A 45 -9.70 18.06 16.50
N TYR A 46 -10.95 18.30 16.09
CA TYR A 46 -11.47 19.64 15.83
C TYR A 46 -12.80 19.88 16.56
N GLU A 47 -13.09 21.16 16.86
CA GLU A 47 -14.39 21.54 17.47
C GLU A 47 -15.56 21.32 16.50
N SER A 48 -15.30 21.49 15.19
CA SER A 48 -16.26 21.18 14.13
C SER A 48 -15.54 20.81 12.83
N TYR A 49 -16.24 20.12 11.94
CA TYR A 49 -15.74 19.83 10.61
C TYR A 49 -16.88 19.84 9.59
N ILE A 50 -16.53 20.15 8.34
CA ILE A 50 -17.40 19.97 7.17
C ILE A 50 -16.72 18.94 6.25
N LEU A 51 -17.52 17.98 5.76
CA LEU A 51 -17.08 17.05 4.71
C LEU A 51 -17.88 17.36 3.45
N ILE A 52 -17.18 17.77 2.40
CA ILE A 52 -17.73 18.04 1.07
C ILE A 52 -17.37 16.84 0.19
N ASP A 53 -18.36 15.99 -0.08
CA ASP A 53 -18.22 14.82 -0.97
C ASP A 53 -18.60 15.22 -2.40
N PHE A 54 -17.61 15.43 -3.24
CA PHE A 54 -17.82 15.84 -4.64
C PHE A 54 -18.45 14.75 -5.50
N ALA A 55 -18.42 13.47 -5.06
CA ALA A 55 -19.09 12.38 -5.76
C ALA A 55 -20.62 12.47 -5.69
N LYS A 56 -21.17 13.16 -4.69
CA LYS A 56 -22.62 13.42 -4.59
C LYS A 56 -23.15 14.40 -5.65
N GLY A 57 -22.24 15.15 -6.29
CA GLY A 57 -22.59 16.03 -7.40
C GLY A 57 -23.44 17.23 -7.01
N ASP A 58 -23.32 17.72 -5.78
CA ASP A 58 -24.07 18.88 -5.25
C ASP A 58 -23.78 20.13 -6.09
N LYS A 59 -24.84 20.61 -6.76
CA LYS A 59 -24.77 21.76 -7.66
C LYS A 59 -24.59 23.08 -6.92
N GLU A 60 -25.15 23.20 -5.71
CA GLU A 60 -25.05 24.44 -4.91
C GLU A 60 -23.62 24.61 -4.42
N ILE A 61 -23.00 23.54 -3.96
CA ILE A 61 -21.60 23.56 -3.55
C ILE A 61 -20.70 23.99 -4.71
N LYS A 62 -20.88 23.41 -5.90
CA LYS A 62 -20.11 23.78 -7.10
C LYS A 62 -20.30 25.27 -7.44
N MET A 63 -21.54 25.75 -7.38
CA MET A 63 -21.85 27.18 -7.60
C MET A 63 -21.14 28.09 -6.58
N TYR A 64 -21.02 27.67 -5.31
CA TYR A 64 -20.28 28.46 -4.30
C TYR A 64 -18.80 28.61 -4.69
N PHE A 65 -18.14 27.53 -5.14
CA PHE A 65 -16.77 27.61 -5.65
C PHE A 65 -16.64 28.48 -6.92
N GLU A 66 -17.60 28.46 -7.82
CA GLU A 66 -17.56 29.23 -9.06
C GLU A 66 -17.80 30.72 -8.82
N THR A 67 -18.64 31.07 -7.84
CA THR A 67 -19.14 32.43 -7.70
C THR A 67 -18.45 33.21 -6.57
N TYR A 68 -18.15 32.55 -5.43
CA TYR A 68 -17.82 33.26 -4.19
C TYR A 68 -16.38 33.07 -3.71
N LEU A 69 -15.48 32.42 -4.48
CA LEU A 69 -14.06 32.31 -4.09
C LEU A 69 -13.33 33.66 -3.97
N ASN A 70 -13.85 34.73 -4.58
CA ASN A 70 -13.32 36.10 -4.43
C ASN A 70 -13.88 36.83 -3.19
N ASP A 71 -14.92 36.26 -2.52
CA ASP A 71 -15.53 36.74 -1.29
C ASP A 71 -15.65 35.56 -0.31
N LEU A 72 -14.54 35.28 0.39
CA LEU A 72 -14.45 34.14 1.28
C LEU A 72 -15.38 34.25 2.50
N ASP A 73 -15.76 35.45 2.90
CA ASP A 73 -16.74 35.60 4.00
C ASP A 73 -18.11 35.07 3.60
N THR A 74 -18.59 35.47 2.43
CA THR A 74 -19.83 34.92 1.85
C THR A 74 -19.69 33.43 1.56
N PHE A 75 -18.58 32.97 1.00
CA PHE A 75 -18.33 31.56 0.71
C PHE A 75 -18.45 30.67 1.97
N PHE A 76 -17.77 31.03 3.05
CA PHE A 76 -17.84 30.23 4.28
C PHE A 76 -19.19 30.37 5.00
N MET A 77 -19.86 31.51 4.92
CA MET A 77 -21.21 31.67 5.44
C MET A 77 -22.19 30.72 4.74
N LEU A 78 -22.10 30.62 3.42
CA LEU A 78 -22.94 29.71 2.62
C LEU A 78 -22.64 28.24 2.95
N LEU A 79 -21.38 27.85 3.07
CA LEU A 79 -20.99 26.49 3.48
C LEU A 79 -21.55 26.16 4.87
N GLN A 80 -21.40 27.03 5.85
CA GLN A 80 -21.91 26.84 7.20
C GLN A 80 -23.43 26.66 7.20
N THR A 81 -24.13 27.48 6.41
CA THR A 81 -25.60 27.43 6.28
C THR A 81 -26.02 26.13 5.62
N HIS A 82 -25.38 25.74 4.52
CA HIS A 82 -25.69 24.52 3.76
C HIS A 82 -25.53 23.26 4.61
N PHE A 83 -24.43 23.16 5.37
CA PHE A 83 -24.15 22.00 6.23
C PHE A 83 -24.76 22.11 7.64
N GLY A 84 -25.36 23.25 8.00
CA GLY A 84 -25.89 23.47 9.34
C GLY A 84 -24.84 23.38 10.44
N LYS A 85 -23.59 23.75 10.13
CA LYS A 85 -22.43 23.64 11.04
C LYS A 85 -21.71 24.97 11.17
N ARG A 86 -21.40 25.38 12.39
CA ARG A 86 -20.60 26.56 12.65
C ARG A 86 -19.12 26.21 12.58
N LEU A 87 -18.35 27.01 11.85
CA LEU A 87 -16.90 26.92 11.77
C LEU A 87 -16.24 27.94 12.70
N THR A 88 -15.28 27.49 13.49
CA THR A 88 -14.46 28.33 14.39
C THR A 88 -13.07 28.45 13.81
N GLU A 89 -12.55 29.68 13.72
CA GLU A 89 -11.22 29.95 13.19
C GLU A 89 -10.14 29.15 13.94
N ARG A 90 -9.24 28.53 13.18
CA ARG A 90 -8.14 27.65 13.62
C ARG A 90 -8.57 26.40 14.43
N LYS A 91 -9.87 26.14 14.56
CA LYS A 91 -10.41 25.00 15.30
C LYS A 91 -11.38 24.15 14.50
N SER A 92 -11.55 24.45 13.22
CA SER A 92 -12.40 23.69 12.30
C SER A 92 -11.63 23.14 11.13
N LEU A 93 -12.09 21.98 10.64
CA LEU A 93 -11.55 21.26 9.50
C LEU A 93 -12.56 21.24 8.35
N ILE A 94 -12.08 21.49 7.13
CA ILE A 94 -12.88 21.29 5.92
C ILE A 94 -12.23 20.15 5.13
N ILE A 95 -13.01 19.10 4.86
CA ILE A 95 -12.56 17.91 4.13
C ILE A 95 -13.16 17.94 2.73
N PHE A 96 -12.33 17.91 1.71
CA PHE A 96 -12.68 17.78 0.30
C PHE A 96 -12.51 16.31 -0.10
N ASP A 97 -13.61 15.57 -0.15
CA ASP A 97 -13.60 14.15 -0.46
C ASP A 97 -13.81 13.93 -1.96
N GLU A 98 -13.01 12.98 -2.56
CA GLU A 98 -12.99 12.68 -3.98
C GLU A 98 -12.73 13.94 -4.86
N VAL A 99 -11.75 14.74 -4.44
CA VAL A 99 -11.46 16.07 -5.03
C VAL A 99 -11.17 16.03 -6.55
N GLN A 100 -10.75 14.89 -7.09
CA GLN A 100 -10.53 14.70 -8.53
C GLN A 100 -11.81 14.83 -9.37
N ILE A 101 -12.99 14.66 -8.77
CA ILE A 101 -14.28 14.82 -9.45
C ILE A 101 -14.58 16.30 -9.70
N TYR A 102 -14.03 17.20 -8.89
CA TYR A 102 -14.18 18.63 -9.05
C TYR A 102 -12.84 19.36 -8.87
N PRO A 103 -11.97 19.37 -9.91
CA PRO A 103 -10.61 19.92 -9.85
C PRO A 103 -10.51 21.39 -9.44
N GLN A 104 -11.58 22.18 -9.64
CA GLN A 104 -11.65 23.58 -9.23
C GLN A 104 -11.55 23.73 -7.71
N ALA A 105 -12.10 22.80 -6.93
CA ALA A 105 -11.96 22.80 -5.48
C ALA A 105 -10.49 22.64 -5.07
N ARG A 106 -9.75 21.76 -5.74
CA ARG A 106 -8.31 21.63 -5.52
C ARG A 106 -7.54 22.92 -5.89
N ALA A 107 -7.87 23.53 -7.02
CA ALA A 107 -7.26 24.81 -7.40
C ALA A 107 -7.53 25.94 -6.38
N ALA A 108 -8.68 25.89 -5.68
CA ALA A 108 -9.05 26.85 -4.65
C ALA A 108 -8.20 26.75 -3.37
N ILE A 109 -7.57 25.58 -3.10
CA ILE A 109 -6.76 25.35 -1.89
C ILE A 109 -5.72 26.43 -1.66
N LYS A 110 -5.07 26.91 -2.72
CA LYS A 110 -4.10 28.01 -2.62
C LYS A 110 -4.68 29.25 -1.93
N TYR A 111 -5.89 29.64 -2.32
CA TYR A 111 -6.56 30.83 -1.77
C TYR A 111 -7.12 30.56 -0.37
N LEU A 112 -7.67 29.38 -0.15
CA LEU A 112 -8.25 28.94 1.13
C LEU A 112 -7.19 28.80 2.22
N VAL A 113 -6.01 28.26 1.89
CA VAL A 113 -4.87 28.18 2.81
C VAL A 113 -4.28 29.56 3.09
N ALA A 114 -4.21 30.44 2.08
CA ALA A 114 -3.71 31.81 2.26
C ALA A 114 -4.61 32.64 3.17
N ASP A 115 -5.93 32.43 3.18
CA ASP A 115 -6.90 33.04 4.10
C ASP A 115 -6.63 32.61 5.57
N GLY A 116 -6.21 31.38 5.81
CA GLY A 116 -5.69 30.90 7.10
C GLY A 116 -6.72 30.61 8.19
N ARG A 117 -8.02 30.78 7.95
CA ARG A 117 -9.08 30.56 8.96
C ARG A 117 -9.24 29.11 9.36
N TYR A 118 -9.12 28.15 8.42
CA TYR A 118 -9.42 26.74 8.64
C TYR A 118 -8.29 25.84 8.17
N ASP A 119 -8.31 24.59 8.62
CA ASP A 119 -7.44 23.54 8.09
C ASP A 119 -8.18 22.77 6.98
N TYR A 120 -7.43 22.24 6.01
CA TYR A 120 -8.00 21.54 4.85
C TYR A 120 -7.36 20.19 4.67
N ILE A 121 -8.19 19.16 4.49
CA ILE A 121 -7.77 17.84 4.05
C ILE A 121 -8.49 17.53 2.72
N GLU A 122 -7.72 17.04 1.76
CA GLU A 122 -8.22 16.56 0.49
C GLU A 122 -8.04 15.04 0.41
N THR A 123 -9.00 14.34 -0.14
CA THR A 123 -8.84 12.92 -0.45
C THR A 123 -9.06 12.67 -1.95
N GLY A 124 -8.36 11.69 -2.48
CA GLY A 124 -8.55 11.27 -3.86
C GLY A 124 -7.72 10.07 -4.23
N SER A 125 -8.06 9.41 -5.32
CA SER A 125 -7.21 8.42 -5.95
C SER A 125 -6.19 9.13 -6.85
N LEU A 126 -4.93 8.73 -6.76
CA LEU A 126 -3.80 9.42 -7.42
C LEU A 126 -3.98 9.53 -8.94
N ILE A 127 -4.53 8.50 -9.58
CA ILE A 127 -4.77 8.44 -11.02
C ILE A 127 -5.76 9.49 -11.47
N SER A 128 -6.92 9.49 -10.83
CA SER A 128 -7.98 10.43 -11.17
C SER A 128 -7.52 11.86 -10.96
N ILE A 129 -6.62 12.07 -9.98
CA ILE A 129 -5.99 13.37 -9.73
C ILE A 129 -5.09 13.76 -10.91
N LYS A 130 -4.18 12.87 -11.35
CA LYS A 130 -3.25 13.17 -12.46
C LYS A 130 -3.95 13.36 -13.80
N GLU A 131 -4.99 12.61 -14.09
CA GLU A 131 -5.75 12.73 -15.34
C GLU A 131 -6.63 13.98 -15.39
N ASN A 132 -7.23 14.37 -14.27
CA ASN A 132 -8.19 15.47 -14.21
C ASN A 132 -7.57 16.84 -13.93
N VAL A 133 -6.28 16.91 -13.59
CA VAL A 133 -5.58 18.19 -13.38
C VAL A 133 -5.06 18.85 -14.67
N LYS A 134 -5.39 18.29 -15.85
CA LYS A 134 -5.08 18.97 -17.13
C LYS A 134 -5.82 20.32 -17.17
N GLY A 135 -5.07 21.41 -16.96
CA GLY A 135 -5.59 22.79 -17.05
C GLY A 135 -5.79 23.50 -15.71
N ILE A 136 -5.48 22.91 -14.57
CA ILE A 136 -5.43 23.60 -13.30
C ILE A 136 -3.99 23.75 -12.79
N VAL A 137 -3.75 24.80 -12.02
CA VAL A 137 -2.49 24.98 -11.30
C VAL A 137 -2.56 24.12 -10.04
N ILE A 138 -1.65 23.14 -9.92
CA ILE A 138 -1.52 22.32 -8.69
C ILE A 138 -1.02 23.24 -7.57
N PRO A 139 -1.72 23.29 -6.43
CA PRO A 139 -1.28 24.14 -5.32
C PRO A 139 0.09 23.70 -4.77
N SER A 140 0.96 24.65 -4.49
CA SER A 140 2.22 24.43 -3.76
C SER A 140 2.01 24.36 -2.23
N GLU A 141 0.83 24.69 -1.80
CA GLU A 141 0.35 24.75 -0.42
C GLU A 141 -0.18 23.39 0.10
N GLU A 142 0.07 22.31 -0.63
CA GLU A 142 -0.28 20.95 -0.24
C GLU A 142 0.92 20.17 0.33
N ARG A 143 0.64 19.29 1.30
CA ARG A 143 1.50 18.16 1.70
C ARG A 143 0.81 16.87 1.31
N HIS A 144 1.52 15.93 0.73
CA HIS A 144 0.99 14.65 0.30
C HIS A 144 1.37 13.54 1.28
N ILE A 145 0.41 12.68 1.60
CA ILE A 145 0.65 11.44 2.35
C ILE A 145 -0.08 10.28 1.69
N ASN A 146 0.60 9.14 1.63
CA ASN A 146 0.03 7.91 1.09
C ASN A 146 -0.62 7.09 2.21
N MET A 147 -1.82 6.59 1.93
CA MET A 147 -2.53 5.61 2.74
C MET A 147 -2.51 4.26 2.02
N TYR A 148 -2.06 3.23 2.73
CA TYR A 148 -1.93 1.86 2.23
C TYR A 148 -3.01 0.95 2.82
N PRO A 149 -3.25 -0.28 2.30
CA PRO A 149 -4.00 -1.32 3.02
C PRO A 149 -3.41 -1.53 4.41
N LEU A 150 -4.20 -2.07 5.35
CA LEU A 150 -3.69 -2.42 6.66
C LEU A 150 -2.46 -3.32 6.51
N ASP A 151 -1.39 -2.99 7.24
CA ASP A 151 -0.30 -3.93 7.41
C ASP A 151 -0.61 -4.96 8.50
N PHE A 152 0.31 -5.87 8.75
CA PHE A 152 0.09 -6.90 9.77
C PHE A 152 -0.13 -6.32 11.18
N GLU A 153 0.55 -5.24 11.53
CA GLU A 153 0.35 -4.57 12.83
C GLU A 153 -1.07 -4.05 12.98
N GLU A 154 -1.55 -3.28 12.00
CA GLU A 154 -2.91 -2.72 12.01
C GLU A 154 -3.97 -3.83 12.00
N PHE A 155 -3.75 -4.92 11.24
CA PHE A 155 -4.61 -6.09 11.21
C PHE A 155 -4.67 -6.80 12.58
N ALA A 156 -3.54 -7.06 13.21
CA ALA A 156 -3.48 -7.69 14.53
C ALA A 156 -4.17 -6.82 15.60
N ILE A 157 -3.95 -5.52 15.58
CA ILE A 157 -4.62 -4.56 16.46
C ILE A 157 -6.15 -4.58 16.23
N ALA A 158 -6.61 -4.64 14.99
CA ALA A 158 -8.03 -4.75 14.67
C ALA A 158 -8.69 -6.02 15.24
N LEU A 159 -7.91 -7.08 15.41
CA LEU A 159 -8.33 -8.34 16.06
C LEU A 159 -8.17 -8.34 17.59
N GLY A 160 -7.77 -7.23 18.21
CA GLY A 160 -7.58 -7.09 19.66
C GLY A 160 -6.26 -7.64 20.20
N GLU A 161 -5.23 -7.75 19.36
CA GLU A 161 -3.94 -8.36 19.70
C GLU A 161 -2.82 -7.32 19.92
N GLU A 162 -3.16 -6.14 20.47
CA GLU A 162 -2.19 -5.06 20.74
C GLU A 162 -1.00 -5.53 21.58
N LEU A 163 -1.24 -6.29 22.66
CA LEU A 163 -0.19 -6.79 23.54
C LEU A 163 0.78 -7.75 22.82
N LEU A 164 0.26 -8.57 21.90
CA LEU A 164 1.10 -9.43 21.09
C LEU A 164 2.00 -8.62 20.16
N VAL A 165 1.46 -7.56 19.55
CA VAL A 165 2.23 -6.63 18.71
C VAL A 165 3.35 -5.95 19.51
N GLU A 166 3.06 -5.45 20.71
CA GLU A 166 4.06 -4.86 21.61
C GLU A 166 5.16 -5.86 21.97
N TYR A 167 4.78 -7.11 22.25
CA TYR A 167 5.74 -8.17 22.55
C TYR A 167 6.62 -8.51 21.35
N ILE A 168 6.05 -8.58 20.15
CA ILE A 168 6.79 -8.77 18.89
C ILE A 168 7.84 -7.66 18.71
N LYS A 169 7.44 -6.39 18.88
CA LYS A 169 8.34 -5.22 18.79
C LYS A 169 9.51 -5.33 19.76
N LYS A 170 9.23 -5.64 21.03
CA LYS A 170 10.23 -5.82 22.06
C LYS A 170 11.23 -6.95 21.74
N CYS A 171 10.75 -8.09 21.23
CA CYS A 171 11.60 -9.19 20.82
C CYS A 171 12.50 -8.82 19.63
N PHE A 172 11.93 -8.09 18.64
CA PHE A 172 12.69 -7.63 17.49
C PHE A 172 13.80 -6.64 17.88
N GLU A 173 13.50 -5.65 18.72
CA GLU A 173 14.49 -4.68 19.22
C GLU A 173 15.66 -5.34 19.96
N LYS A 174 15.35 -6.36 20.77
CA LYS A 174 16.35 -7.14 21.50
C LYS A 174 17.04 -8.20 20.65
N LYS A 175 16.53 -8.48 19.45
CA LYS A 175 16.95 -9.58 18.59
C LYS A 175 16.82 -10.94 19.27
N GLU A 176 15.76 -11.13 20.05
CA GLU A 176 15.44 -12.35 20.78
C GLU A 176 14.24 -13.07 20.16
N PRO A 177 14.19 -14.43 20.15
CA PRO A 177 13.02 -15.16 19.69
C PRO A 177 11.81 -14.91 20.60
N LEU A 178 10.59 -14.98 20.02
CA LEU A 178 9.39 -15.04 20.82
C LEU A 178 9.32 -16.37 21.59
N GLU A 179 8.57 -16.37 22.71
CA GLU A 179 8.15 -17.64 23.30
C GLU A 179 7.36 -18.46 22.27
N ARG A 180 7.50 -19.80 22.30
CA ARG A 180 7.00 -20.70 21.25
C ARG A 180 5.50 -20.56 21.02
N SER A 181 4.69 -20.45 22.07
CA SER A 181 3.24 -20.32 21.96
C SER A 181 2.85 -19.00 21.31
N MET A 182 3.54 -17.91 21.66
CA MET A 182 3.32 -16.59 21.08
C MET A 182 3.76 -16.52 19.61
N HIS A 183 4.88 -17.16 19.26
CA HIS A 183 5.31 -17.31 17.87
C HIS A 183 4.24 -18.04 17.04
N ASN A 184 3.72 -19.17 17.54
CA ASN A 184 2.67 -19.93 16.85
C ASN A 184 1.39 -19.10 16.69
N LYS A 185 1.00 -18.32 17.70
CA LYS A 185 -0.14 -17.41 17.64
C LYS A 185 0.07 -16.33 16.59
N ALA A 186 1.25 -15.69 16.58
CA ALA A 186 1.59 -14.66 15.59
C ALA A 186 1.62 -15.21 14.16
N MET A 187 2.13 -16.44 13.96
CA MET A 187 2.11 -17.11 12.66
C MET A 187 0.68 -17.42 12.18
N LEU A 188 -0.20 -17.87 13.08
CA LEU A 188 -1.61 -18.09 12.74
C LEU A 188 -2.29 -16.79 12.30
N LEU A 189 -2.09 -15.70 13.03
CA LEU A 189 -2.60 -14.38 12.68
C LEU A 189 -2.02 -13.88 11.35
N PHE A 190 -0.73 -14.12 11.10
CA PHE A 190 -0.12 -13.74 9.84
C PHE A 190 -0.71 -14.53 8.66
N ASN A 191 -0.96 -15.82 8.84
CA ASN A 191 -1.63 -16.63 7.82
C ASN A 191 -3.07 -16.15 7.56
N GLN A 192 -3.81 -15.75 8.60
CA GLN A 192 -5.13 -15.11 8.43
C GLN A 192 -5.00 -13.78 7.67
N TYR A 193 -4.02 -12.96 8.01
CA TYR A 193 -3.73 -11.70 7.32
C TYR A 193 -3.47 -11.90 5.82
N MET A 194 -2.66 -12.90 5.45
CA MET A 194 -2.41 -13.20 4.04
C MET A 194 -3.69 -13.54 3.26
N LEU A 195 -4.64 -14.22 3.89
CA LEU A 195 -5.88 -14.66 3.24
C LEU A 195 -6.98 -13.59 3.22
N VAL A 196 -7.10 -12.83 4.31
CA VAL A 196 -8.09 -11.73 4.42
C VAL A 196 -7.59 -10.49 3.68
N GLY A 197 -6.29 -10.19 3.78
CA GLY A 197 -5.68 -8.96 3.31
C GLY A 197 -5.78 -7.82 4.30
N GLY A 198 -5.40 -6.64 3.82
CA GLY A 198 -5.43 -5.38 4.58
C GLY A 198 -6.48 -4.38 4.08
N MET A 199 -7.36 -4.75 3.16
CA MET A 199 -8.46 -3.85 2.77
C MET A 199 -9.47 -3.73 3.91
N PRO A 200 -9.89 -2.50 4.31
CA PRO A 200 -10.72 -2.30 5.51
C PRO A 200 -12.02 -3.09 5.54
N MET A 201 -12.79 -3.10 4.43
CA MET A 201 -14.07 -3.79 4.40
C MET A 201 -13.94 -5.31 4.56
N PRO A 202 -13.05 -6.03 3.85
CA PRO A 202 -12.77 -7.43 4.12
C PRO A 202 -12.35 -7.72 5.56
N VAL A 203 -11.51 -6.86 6.17
CA VAL A 203 -11.10 -7.02 7.57
C VAL A 203 -12.27 -6.86 8.53
N VAL A 204 -13.12 -5.84 8.33
CA VAL A 204 -14.34 -5.62 9.13
C VAL A 204 -15.30 -6.79 8.96
N ALA A 205 -15.57 -7.23 7.73
CA ALA A 205 -16.45 -8.36 7.45
C ALA A 205 -15.96 -9.64 8.14
N PHE A 206 -14.65 -9.91 8.09
CA PHE A 206 -14.04 -11.05 8.79
C PHE A 206 -14.24 -10.98 10.31
N ILE A 207 -14.05 -9.81 10.92
CA ILE A 207 -14.17 -9.63 12.38
C ILE A 207 -15.61 -9.74 12.83
N GLU A 208 -16.54 -9.03 12.17
CA GLU A 208 -17.95 -8.95 12.57
C GLU A 208 -18.70 -10.26 12.35
N ASN A 209 -18.26 -11.07 11.39
CA ASN A 209 -18.84 -12.38 11.10
C ASN A 209 -18.04 -13.56 11.73
N LYS A 210 -17.50 -13.39 12.95
CA LYS A 210 -16.83 -14.44 13.73
C LYS A 210 -15.64 -15.10 13.03
N LYS A 211 -14.89 -14.35 12.25
CA LYS A 211 -13.75 -14.78 11.46
C LYS A 211 -14.13 -15.70 10.29
N ASP A 212 -15.25 -15.44 9.65
CA ASP A 212 -15.70 -16.13 8.44
C ASP A 212 -14.97 -15.54 7.21
N PHE A 213 -14.24 -16.37 6.50
CA PHE A 213 -13.50 -15.96 5.30
C PHE A 213 -14.41 -15.74 4.09
N THR A 214 -15.58 -16.39 4.03
CA THR A 214 -16.54 -16.20 2.93
C THR A 214 -17.03 -14.75 2.87
N GLU A 215 -17.35 -14.18 4.04
CA GLU A 215 -17.79 -12.78 4.10
C GLU A 215 -16.68 -11.80 3.69
N ALA A 216 -15.44 -12.09 4.10
CA ALA A 216 -14.29 -11.31 3.62
C ALA A 216 -14.09 -11.47 2.10
N ASP A 217 -14.30 -12.67 1.53
CA ASP A 217 -14.14 -12.91 0.10
C ASP A 217 -15.16 -12.14 -0.75
N LYS A 218 -16.41 -12.02 -0.29
CA LYS A 218 -17.43 -11.18 -0.93
C LYS A 218 -16.94 -9.74 -1.10
N GLU A 219 -16.46 -9.14 -0.02
CA GLU A 219 -15.93 -7.77 -0.04
C GLU A 219 -14.69 -7.63 -0.94
N LYS A 220 -13.80 -8.62 -0.95
CA LYS A 220 -12.63 -8.63 -1.84
C LYS A 220 -13.03 -8.66 -3.32
N ARG A 221 -13.99 -9.50 -3.69
CA ARG A 221 -14.50 -9.59 -5.07
C ARG A 221 -15.19 -8.32 -5.53
N ASP A 222 -15.93 -7.65 -4.64
CA ASP A 222 -16.51 -6.34 -4.94
C ASP A 222 -15.42 -5.29 -5.22
N ILE A 223 -14.30 -5.32 -4.47
CA ILE A 223 -13.17 -4.42 -4.71
C ILE A 223 -12.49 -4.75 -6.04
N LEU A 224 -12.23 -6.02 -6.35
CA LEU A 224 -11.63 -6.46 -7.62
C LEU A 224 -12.49 -6.03 -8.81
N ARG A 225 -13.83 -6.16 -8.71
CA ARG A 225 -14.77 -5.68 -9.73
C ARG A 225 -14.66 -4.16 -9.91
N LEU A 226 -14.62 -3.39 -8.82
CA LEU A 226 -14.46 -1.93 -8.89
C LEU A 226 -13.12 -1.52 -9.54
N TYR A 227 -12.03 -2.23 -9.26
CA TYR A 227 -10.73 -1.97 -9.91
C TYR A 227 -10.82 -2.23 -11.42
N ARG A 228 -11.46 -3.33 -11.81
CA ARG A 228 -11.68 -3.63 -13.23
C ARG A 228 -12.55 -2.56 -13.91
N GLU A 229 -13.61 -2.07 -13.25
CA GLU A 229 -14.44 -0.96 -13.76
C GLU A 229 -13.65 0.34 -13.91
N ASP A 230 -12.73 0.64 -12.97
CA ASP A 230 -11.87 1.82 -13.08
C ASP A 230 -10.86 1.69 -14.23
N ILE A 231 -10.30 0.51 -14.45
CA ILE A 231 -9.46 0.23 -15.63
C ILE A 231 -10.26 0.42 -16.93
N MET A 232 -11.55 0.08 -16.94
CA MET A 232 -12.40 0.27 -18.15
C MET A 232 -12.65 1.75 -18.49
N LYS A 233 -12.42 2.69 -17.58
CA LYS A 233 -12.60 4.14 -17.80
C LYS A 233 -11.39 4.82 -18.44
N ILE A 234 -10.21 4.19 -18.43
CA ILE A 234 -9.00 4.77 -19.02
C ILE A 234 -9.05 4.80 -20.55
N ASP A 235 -8.18 5.59 -21.15
CA ASP A 235 -8.05 5.72 -22.60
C ASP A 235 -7.94 4.34 -23.25
N ALA A 236 -8.72 4.14 -24.30
CA ALA A 236 -8.81 2.87 -25.04
C ALA A 236 -7.45 2.34 -25.52
N ARG A 237 -6.47 3.23 -25.78
CA ARG A 237 -5.12 2.87 -26.22
C ARG A 237 -4.34 2.07 -25.17
N TYR A 238 -4.59 2.31 -23.88
CA TYR A 238 -3.87 1.69 -22.77
C TYR A 238 -4.67 0.60 -22.07
N ARG A 239 -6.00 0.64 -22.15
CA ARG A 239 -6.95 -0.21 -21.44
C ARG A 239 -6.63 -1.71 -21.57
N SER A 240 -6.45 -2.18 -22.81
CA SER A 240 -6.16 -3.61 -23.05
C SER A 240 -4.85 -4.06 -22.41
N LYS A 241 -3.83 -3.21 -22.42
CA LYS A 241 -2.53 -3.50 -21.82
C LYS A 241 -2.62 -3.52 -20.30
N VAL A 242 -3.34 -2.56 -19.70
CA VAL A 242 -3.55 -2.52 -18.23
C VAL A 242 -4.32 -3.75 -17.78
N LEU A 243 -5.41 -4.11 -18.47
CA LEU A 243 -6.17 -5.34 -18.18
C LEU A 243 -5.29 -6.58 -18.30
N SER A 244 -4.51 -6.68 -19.38
CA SER A 244 -3.64 -7.85 -19.61
C SER A 244 -2.62 -8.05 -18.49
N ILE A 245 -2.01 -6.97 -17.97
CA ILE A 245 -1.11 -7.08 -16.82
C ILE A 245 -1.89 -7.41 -15.56
N TYR A 246 -2.97 -6.67 -15.27
CA TYR A 246 -3.79 -6.85 -14.09
C TYR A 246 -4.27 -8.30 -13.96
N ASP A 247 -4.84 -8.85 -15.02
CA ASP A 247 -5.37 -10.23 -15.04
C ASP A 247 -4.28 -11.29 -14.87
N GLN A 248 -3.04 -11.00 -15.28
CA GLN A 248 -1.93 -11.94 -15.23
C GLN A 248 -1.03 -11.78 -13.99
N ILE A 249 -1.28 -10.82 -13.09
CA ILE A 249 -0.49 -10.66 -11.86
C ILE A 249 -0.34 -12.00 -11.11
N PRO A 250 -1.40 -12.77 -10.81
CA PRO A 250 -1.26 -14.06 -10.13
C PRO A 250 -0.40 -15.05 -10.92
N GLY A 251 -0.59 -15.10 -12.25
CA GLY A 251 0.16 -15.97 -13.13
C GLY A 251 1.66 -15.68 -13.14
N PHE A 252 2.07 -14.41 -13.22
CA PHE A 252 3.48 -14.02 -13.15
C PHE A 252 4.10 -14.33 -11.79
N LEU A 253 3.39 -14.02 -10.70
CA LEU A 253 3.88 -14.28 -9.34
C LEU A 253 3.96 -15.78 -9.00
N SER A 254 3.22 -16.64 -9.71
CA SER A 254 3.30 -18.10 -9.56
C SER A 254 4.54 -18.70 -10.21
N GLN A 255 5.20 -18.01 -11.13
CA GLN A 255 6.41 -18.47 -11.82
C GLN A 255 7.64 -18.38 -10.91
N HIS A 256 8.69 -19.14 -11.25
CA HIS A 256 9.93 -19.18 -10.47
C HIS A 256 10.59 -17.79 -10.35
N GLU A 257 10.70 -17.05 -11.46
CA GLU A 257 11.38 -15.75 -11.49
C GLU A 257 10.44 -14.57 -11.11
N LYS A 258 9.12 -14.79 -11.05
CA LYS A 258 8.08 -13.83 -10.67
C LYS A 258 8.14 -12.48 -11.40
N ARG A 259 8.89 -12.38 -12.47
CA ARG A 259 8.98 -11.17 -13.29
C ARG A 259 8.06 -11.23 -14.49
N ILE A 260 7.63 -10.08 -14.93
CA ILE A 260 6.78 -9.99 -16.11
C ILE A 260 7.58 -10.35 -17.35
N VAL A 261 7.02 -11.28 -18.12
CA VAL A 261 7.55 -11.68 -19.41
C VAL A 261 6.67 -11.06 -20.51
N PHE A 262 7.10 -9.92 -21.06
CA PHE A 262 6.31 -9.12 -22.00
C PHE A 262 5.85 -9.90 -23.25
N LYS A 263 6.64 -10.85 -23.71
CA LYS A 263 6.26 -11.74 -24.82
C LYS A 263 5.05 -12.62 -24.53
N GLN A 264 4.75 -12.90 -23.23
CA GLN A 264 3.56 -13.65 -22.85
C GLN A 264 2.31 -12.77 -22.87
N LEU A 265 2.46 -11.44 -22.77
CA LEU A 265 1.35 -10.51 -22.86
C LEU A 265 0.89 -10.34 -24.32
N GLN A 266 1.83 -10.22 -25.23
CA GLN A 266 1.60 -10.15 -26.68
C GLN A 266 2.88 -10.50 -27.43
N ASP A 267 2.80 -11.31 -28.47
CA ASP A 267 3.96 -11.64 -29.33
C ASP A 267 4.65 -10.38 -29.88
N GLY A 268 5.98 -10.34 -29.74
CA GLY A 268 6.78 -9.19 -30.20
C GLY A 268 6.72 -7.95 -29.28
N SER A 269 6.13 -8.05 -28.08
CA SER A 269 6.07 -6.94 -27.13
C SER A 269 7.38 -6.71 -26.39
N TYR A 270 7.66 -5.43 -26.09
CA TYR A 270 8.80 -4.96 -25.34
C TYR A 270 8.35 -4.11 -24.14
N ALA A 271 9.20 -4.00 -23.12
CA ALA A 271 8.94 -3.30 -21.87
C ALA A 271 8.48 -1.84 -22.07
N GLU A 272 9.11 -1.12 -23.01
CA GLU A 272 8.82 0.28 -23.28
C GLU A 272 7.37 0.54 -23.70
N GLN A 273 6.74 -0.46 -24.32
CA GLN A 273 5.31 -0.37 -24.73
C GLN A 273 4.34 -0.46 -23.57
N TYR A 274 4.79 -0.90 -22.39
CA TYR A 274 3.98 -1.12 -21.20
C TYR A 274 4.36 -0.18 -20.05
N GLU A 275 5.35 0.71 -20.21
CA GLU A 275 5.82 1.59 -19.14
C GLU A 275 4.69 2.44 -18.55
N GLU A 276 3.86 3.06 -19.39
CA GLU A 276 2.71 3.85 -18.93
C GLU A 276 1.64 2.99 -18.21
N THR A 277 1.55 1.71 -18.57
CA THR A 277 0.66 0.74 -17.94
C THR A 277 1.05 0.47 -16.48
N PHE A 278 2.35 0.27 -16.24
CA PHE A 278 2.86 0.10 -14.88
C PHE A 278 2.71 1.36 -14.06
N PHE A 279 3.00 2.51 -14.62
CA PHE A 279 2.75 3.79 -13.94
C PHE A 279 1.29 3.93 -13.55
N TRP A 280 0.38 3.51 -14.40
CA TRP A 280 -1.04 3.58 -14.07
C TRP A 280 -1.40 2.65 -12.91
N LEU A 281 -0.97 1.38 -12.92
CA LEU A 281 -1.23 0.42 -11.85
C LEU A 281 -0.59 0.82 -10.53
N ALA A 282 0.65 1.33 -10.55
CA ALA A 282 1.36 1.83 -9.38
C ALA A 282 0.71 3.08 -8.80
N ASP A 283 0.40 4.05 -9.66
CA ASP A 283 -0.23 5.30 -9.24
C ASP A 283 -1.64 5.07 -8.66
N SER A 284 -2.35 4.00 -9.12
CA SER A 284 -3.62 3.59 -8.50
C SER A 284 -3.44 2.86 -7.17
N MET A 285 -2.21 2.49 -6.86
CA MET A 285 -1.89 1.60 -5.74
C MET A 285 -2.61 0.24 -5.83
N ILE A 286 -3.03 -0.17 -7.04
CA ILE A 286 -3.53 -1.52 -7.32
C ILE A 286 -2.40 -2.52 -7.28
N SER A 287 -1.20 -2.10 -7.71
CA SER A 287 0.01 -2.90 -7.69
C SER A 287 1.18 -2.19 -7.03
N ASN A 288 2.16 -2.99 -6.63
CA ASN A 288 3.44 -2.56 -6.09
C ASN A 288 4.54 -3.08 -7.02
N GLU A 289 5.20 -2.17 -7.74
CA GLU A 289 6.27 -2.53 -8.66
C GLU A 289 7.58 -2.71 -7.91
N CYS A 290 8.30 -3.77 -8.29
CA CYS A 290 9.64 -4.05 -7.82
C CYS A 290 10.59 -4.14 -9.02
N PHE A 291 11.49 -3.17 -9.16
CA PHE A 291 12.39 -3.06 -10.31
C PHE A 291 13.75 -3.72 -10.05
N LEU A 292 14.37 -4.20 -11.12
CA LEU A 292 15.75 -4.70 -11.05
C LEU A 292 16.71 -3.55 -10.76
N CYS A 293 17.55 -3.72 -9.73
CA CYS A 293 18.69 -2.84 -9.47
C CYS A 293 19.98 -3.54 -9.90
N ASN A 294 20.62 -3.06 -10.97
CA ASN A 294 21.81 -3.71 -11.57
C ASN A 294 23.09 -3.52 -10.74
N ASP A 295 23.27 -2.36 -10.16
CA ASP A 295 24.40 -2.06 -9.25
C ASP A 295 23.84 -1.50 -7.94
N PRO A 296 23.54 -2.37 -6.97
CA PRO A 296 23.01 -1.93 -5.70
C PRO A 296 23.97 -0.97 -4.98
N ASN A 297 23.53 0.26 -4.83
CA ASN A 297 24.23 1.34 -4.16
C ASN A 297 23.24 2.28 -3.49
N VAL A 298 23.71 3.22 -2.73
CA VAL A 298 22.88 4.32 -2.20
C VAL A 298 22.19 5.04 -3.35
N GLY A 299 20.91 5.28 -3.21
CA GLY A 299 20.09 5.77 -4.33
C GLY A 299 19.80 4.64 -5.32
N LEU A 300 19.15 3.57 -4.84
CA LEU A 300 18.79 2.39 -5.64
C LEU A 300 18.08 2.75 -6.96
N SER A 301 17.29 3.82 -6.96
CA SER A 301 16.61 4.33 -8.15
C SER A 301 17.55 4.81 -9.28
N LEU A 302 18.81 5.14 -8.97
CA LEU A 302 19.78 5.57 -9.99
C LEU A 302 20.24 4.41 -10.87
N ASN A 303 20.10 3.17 -10.38
CA ASN A 303 20.55 1.95 -11.06
C ASN A 303 19.36 1.00 -11.35
N GLU A 304 18.15 1.54 -11.39
CA GLU A 304 16.96 0.75 -11.72
C GLU A 304 16.88 0.46 -13.22
N THR A 305 16.47 -0.75 -13.54
CA THR A 305 16.21 -1.19 -14.91
C THR A 305 14.72 -1.52 -15.03
N ARG A 306 13.97 -0.64 -15.67
CA ARG A 306 12.51 -0.72 -15.78
C ARG A 306 12.00 -1.83 -16.68
N SER A 307 12.85 -2.31 -17.60
CA SER A 307 12.52 -3.45 -18.45
C SER A 307 12.43 -4.78 -17.70
N TYR A 308 12.85 -4.84 -16.45
CA TYR A 308 12.73 -6.00 -15.58
C TYR A 308 11.96 -5.61 -14.32
N VAL A 309 10.71 -6.03 -14.26
CA VAL A 309 9.80 -5.68 -13.17
C VAL A 309 9.07 -6.92 -12.65
N LYS A 310 8.96 -7.02 -11.31
CA LYS A 310 8.01 -7.87 -10.61
C LYS A 310 6.82 -6.98 -10.22
N CYS A 311 5.61 -7.44 -10.46
CA CYS A 311 4.38 -6.69 -10.17
C CYS A 311 3.59 -7.44 -9.09
N TYR A 312 3.66 -6.93 -7.87
CA TYR A 312 2.91 -7.47 -6.73
C TYR A 312 1.54 -6.81 -6.65
N MET A 313 0.52 -7.56 -6.22
CA MET A 313 -0.78 -6.97 -5.92
C MET A 313 -0.67 -6.04 -4.71
N GLY A 314 -1.34 -4.89 -4.75
CA GLY A 314 -1.33 -3.91 -3.66
C GLY A 314 -1.86 -4.45 -2.33
N ASP A 315 -2.69 -5.49 -2.39
CA ASP A 315 -3.21 -6.21 -1.22
C ASP A 315 -3.17 -7.72 -1.44
N THR A 316 -2.66 -8.46 -0.45
CA THR A 316 -2.45 -9.91 -0.56
C THR A 316 -3.75 -10.70 -0.52
N GLY A 317 -4.74 -10.25 0.26
CA GLY A 317 -6.08 -10.88 0.25
C GLY A 317 -6.76 -10.74 -1.10
N LEU A 318 -6.61 -9.59 -1.77
CA LEU A 318 -7.09 -9.40 -3.14
C LEU A 318 -6.35 -10.32 -4.12
N LEU A 319 -5.02 -10.51 -3.97
CA LEU A 319 -4.26 -11.44 -4.80
C LEU A 319 -4.82 -12.87 -4.69
N VAL A 320 -5.13 -13.32 -3.48
CA VAL A 320 -5.70 -14.66 -3.25
C VAL A 320 -7.05 -14.81 -3.97
N SER A 321 -7.98 -13.88 -3.78
CA SER A 321 -9.29 -13.94 -4.48
C SER A 321 -9.15 -13.79 -5.99
N HIS A 322 -8.20 -13.00 -6.47
CA HIS A 322 -7.92 -12.83 -7.90
C HIS A 322 -7.30 -14.10 -8.53
N ALA A 323 -6.48 -14.82 -7.78
CA ALA A 323 -5.91 -16.10 -8.25
C ALA A 323 -6.97 -17.22 -8.40
N PHE A 324 -8.11 -17.08 -7.74
CA PHE A 324 -9.26 -17.99 -7.82
C PHE A 324 -10.46 -17.36 -8.54
N ASP A 325 -10.21 -16.51 -9.53
CA ASP A 325 -11.26 -15.76 -10.25
C ASP A 325 -12.26 -16.66 -11.02
N GLU A 326 -11.89 -17.89 -11.31
CA GLU A 326 -12.76 -18.89 -11.93
C GLU A 326 -13.95 -19.31 -11.04
N ASN A 327 -13.87 -19.03 -9.72
CA ASN A 327 -14.93 -19.33 -8.76
C ASN A 327 -15.72 -18.06 -8.46
N GLU A 328 -17.04 -18.15 -8.43
CA GLU A 328 -17.90 -17.01 -8.07
C GLU A 328 -17.64 -16.53 -6.61
N LEU A 329 -17.30 -17.45 -5.73
CA LEU A 329 -17.00 -17.21 -4.32
C LEU A 329 -16.16 -18.35 -3.75
N LEU A 330 -15.21 -18.02 -2.88
CA LEU A 330 -14.48 -19.01 -2.08
C LEU A 330 -15.14 -19.17 -0.72
N GLU A 331 -15.59 -20.41 -0.44
CA GLU A 331 -16.21 -20.75 0.83
C GLU A 331 -15.19 -20.80 1.98
N ASP A 332 -15.64 -20.54 3.19
CA ASP A 332 -14.84 -20.54 4.42
C ASP A 332 -14.06 -21.87 4.62
N GLU A 333 -14.66 -22.99 4.23
CA GLU A 333 -14.00 -24.31 4.32
C GLU A 333 -12.75 -24.39 3.44
N VAL A 334 -12.75 -23.79 2.24
CA VAL A 334 -11.58 -23.72 1.34
C VAL A 334 -10.45 -22.97 2.02
N TYR A 335 -10.74 -21.81 2.61
CA TYR A 335 -9.76 -21.02 3.36
C TYR A 335 -9.20 -21.77 4.58
N LYS A 336 -10.05 -22.47 5.31
CA LYS A 336 -9.62 -23.31 6.45
C LYS A 336 -8.73 -24.47 6.02
N GLN A 337 -8.98 -25.07 4.85
CA GLN A 337 -8.11 -26.10 4.28
C GLN A 337 -6.73 -25.53 3.88
N ILE A 338 -6.70 -24.32 3.33
CA ILE A 338 -5.44 -23.61 3.04
C ILE A 338 -4.67 -23.36 4.34
N LEU A 339 -5.33 -22.81 5.38
CA LEU A 339 -4.71 -22.58 6.69
C LEU A 339 -4.18 -23.85 7.35
N ALA A 340 -4.87 -24.97 7.15
CA ALA A 340 -4.47 -26.26 7.67
C ALA A 340 -3.39 -26.96 6.82
N GLY A 341 -2.94 -26.35 5.70
CA GLY A 341 -1.99 -26.94 4.77
C GLY A 341 -2.52 -28.18 4.02
N LYS A 342 -3.84 -28.34 3.93
CA LYS A 342 -4.50 -29.44 3.22
C LYS A 342 -4.78 -29.11 1.76
N LEU A 343 -4.91 -27.83 1.44
CA LEU A 343 -5.01 -27.33 0.07
C LEU A 343 -3.80 -26.44 -0.18
N GLU A 344 -2.99 -26.85 -1.16
CA GLU A 344 -1.81 -26.09 -1.55
C GLU A 344 -2.23 -24.91 -2.44
N ILE A 345 -1.87 -23.70 -2.00
CA ILE A 345 -1.74 -22.53 -2.88
C ILE A 345 -0.26 -22.30 -3.12
N ASN A 346 0.08 -21.50 -4.12
CA ASN A 346 1.48 -21.12 -4.32
C ASN A 346 1.93 -20.23 -3.14
N GLU A 347 2.36 -20.89 -2.04
CA GLU A 347 2.81 -20.21 -0.81
C GLU A 347 3.88 -19.17 -1.12
N GLY A 348 4.81 -19.47 -2.03
CA GLY A 348 5.85 -18.53 -2.41
C GLY A 348 5.33 -17.24 -3.03
N MET A 349 4.24 -17.30 -3.80
CA MET A 349 3.55 -16.14 -4.37
C MET A 349 2.93 -15.28 -3.27
N VAL A 350 2.13 -15.89 -2.41
CA VAL A 350 1.36 -15.18 -1.38
C VAL A 350 2.28 -14.60 -0.31
N TYR A 351 3.30 -15.36 0.12
CA TYR A 351 4.31 -14.89 1.09
C TYR A 351 5.06 -13.66 0.58
N GLU A 352 5.63 -13.76 -0.63
CA GLU A 352 6.42 -12.67 -1.18
C GLU A 352 5.58 -11.42 -1.42
N ASN A 353 4.30 -11.58 -1.85
CA ASN A 353 3.37 -10.47 -1.98
C ASN A 353 3.06 -9.81 -0.64
N ALA A 354 2.84 -10.58 0.44
CA ALA A 354 2.58 -10.04 1.77
C ALA A 354 3.78 -9.25 2.31
N ILE A 355 4.99 -9.73 2.05
CA ILE A 355 6.22 -9.02 2.41
C ILE A 355 6.34 -7.72 1.60
N ALA A 356 6.11 -7.76 0.29
CA ALA A 356 6.11 -6.58 -0.57
C ALA A 356 5.11 -5.53 -0.08
N GLN A 357 3.87 -5.94 0.21
CA GLN A 357 2.82 -5.07 0.76
C GLN A 357 3.26 -4.38 2.06
N MET A 358 3.82 -5.12 3.02
CA MET A 358 4.27 -4.56 4.30
C MET A 358 5.46 -3.62 4.13
N LEU A 359 6.44 -3.94 3.28
CA LEU A 359 7.57 -3.06 3.00
C LEU A 359 7.11 -1.73 2.38
N VAL A 360 6.16 -1.77 1.43
CA VAL A 360 5.58 -0.56 0.83
C VAL A 360 4.78 0.24 1.85
N ALA A 361 3.99 -0.40 2.71
CA ALA A 361 3.24 0.26 3.79
C ALA A 361 4.17 0.98 4.79
N ASN A 362 5.40 0.49 4.97
CA ASN A 362 6.45 1.12 5.77
C ASN A 362 7.22 2.22 5.01
N GLY A 363 6.84 2.49 3.74
CA GLY A 363 7.41 3.59 2.94
C GLY A 363 8.61 3.20 2.08
N HIS A 364 8.92 1.91 1.95
CA HIS A 364 10.00 1.46 1.09
C HIS A 364 9.58 1.39 -0.38
N LYS A 365 10.46 1.84 -1.26
CA LYS A 365 10.42 1.44 -2.66
C LYS A 365 11.06 0.07 -2.81
N LEU A 366 10.46 -0.78 -3.65
CA LEU A 366 10.91 -2.15 -3.82
C LEU A 366 11.90 -2.27 -4.97
N TYR A 367 13.00 -2.94 -4.70
CA TYR A 367 14.01 -3.32 -5.70
C TYR A 367 14.38 -4.78 -5.49
N PHE A 368 14.69 -5.49 -6.56
CA PHE A 368 15.30 -6.82 -6.51
C PHE A 368 16.65 -6.83 -7.21
N TYR A 369 17.43 -7.87 -6.99
CA TYR A 369 18.69 -8.07 -7.67
C TYR A 369 18.73 -9.45 -8.31
N SER A 370 19.23 -9.51 -9.54
CA SER A 370 19.48 -10.77 -10.22
C SER A 370 20.76 -10.64 -11.04
N HIS A 371 21.64 -11.62 -10.94
CA HIS A 371 22.88 -11.66 -11.70
C HIS A 371 22.94 -12.94 -12.55
N TYR A 372 22.93 -12.75 -13.88
CA TYR A 372 23.07 -13.84 -14.83
C TYR A 372 24.54 -14.14 -15.08
N ASN A 373 24.96 -15.34 -14.74
CA ASN A 373 26.31 -15.83 -15.01
C ASN A 373 26.37 -16.42 -16.44
N LYS A 374 27.08 -15.74 -17.33
CA LYS A 374 27.20 -16.14 -18.75
C LYS A 374 27.92 -17.48 -18.94
N GLU A 375 28.89 -17.82 -18.07
CA GLU A 375 29.66 -19.08 -18.16
C GLU A 375 28.83 -20.28 -17.71
N LYS A 376 27.96 -20.08 -16.67
CA LYS A 376 27.09 -21.12 -16.12
C LYS A 376 25.69 -21.17 -16.76
N HIS A 377 25.39 -20.24 -17.66
CA HIS A 377 24.09 -20.08 -18.32
C HIS A 377 22.90 -20.08 -17.35
N ARG A 378 23.07 -19.51 -16.16
CA ARG A 378 22.03 -19.41 -15.12
C ARG A 378 22.21 -18.20 -14.21
N ASN A 379 21.16 -17.83 -13.52
CA ASN A 379 21.27 -16.88 -12.42
C ASN A 379 22.05 -17.54 -11.26
N ASP A 380 23.10 -16.90 -10.80
CA ASP A 380 23.93 -17.37 -9.68
C ASP A 380 23.75 -16.55 -8.39
N MET A 381 23.11 -15.39 -8.50
CA MET A 381 22.65 -14.59 -7.36
C MET A 381 21.28 -14.01 -7.66
N GLU A 382 20.36 -14.14 -6.72
CA GLU A 382 19.05 -13.51 -6.75
C GLU A 382 18.70 -13.07 -5.32
N ILE A 383 18.27 -11.81 -5.16
CA ILE A 383 17.80 -11.23 -3.91
C ILE A 383 16.37 -10.71 -4.14
N ASP A 384 15.42 -11.20 -3.35
CA ASP A 384 14.00 -10.92 -3.55
C ASP A 384 13.68 -9.44 -3.37
N PHE A 385 14.23 -8.81 -2.30
CA PHE A 385 14.08 -7.38 -2.06
C PHE A 385 15.38 -6.73 -1.61
N ILE A 386 15.59 -5.50 -2.04
CA ILE A 386 16.62 -4.61 -1.50
C ILE A 386 15.91 -3.33 -1.08
N ILE A 387 16.06 -2.95 0.18
CA ILE A 387 15.56 -1.70 0.71
C ILE A 387 16.71 -0.80 1.18
N SER A 388 16.47 0.49 1.23
CA SER A 388 17.38 1.47 1.84
C SER A 388 16.73 2.07 3.07
N ASN A 389 17.49 2.24 4.15
CA ASN A 389 17.01 2.95 5.33
C ASN A 389 17.90 4.17 5.57
N ASN A 390 17.29 5.36 5.46
CA ASN A 390 18.01 6.63 5.53
C ASN A 390 18.20 7.15 6.96
N SER A 391 17.56 6.53 7.98
CA SER A 391 17.41 7.19 9.29
C SER A 391 18.46 6.85 10.34
N LYS A 392 19.12 5.68 10.30
CA LYS A 392 20.03 5.26 11.39
C LYS A 392 21.43 4.78 10.96
N LEU A 393 21.58 4.25 9.76
CA LEU A 393 22.85 3.73 9.26
C LEU A 393 23.14 4.39 7.92
N LYS A 394 23.83 5.52 7.98
CA LYS A 394 24.20 6.33 6.81
C LYS A 394 24.48 5.45 5.59
N TYR A 395 23.53 5.48 4.64
CA TYR A 395 23.75 5.05 3.28
C TYR A 395 24.05 3.54 3.09
N LYS A 396 23.29 2.66 3.73
CA LYS A 396 23.42 1.21 3.52
C LYS A 396 22.14 0.60 2.96
N MET A 397 22.33 -0.47 2.22
CA MET A 397 21.24 -1.29 1.69
C MET A 397 21.04 -2.51 2.55
N PHE A 398 19.83 -3.01 2.58
CA PHE A 398 19.42 -4.16 3.36
C PHE A 398 18.84 -5.21 2.39
N PRO A 399 19.63 -6.23 2.02
CA PRO A 399 19.12 -7.33 1.21
C PRO A 399 18.21 -8.23 2.04
N ILE A 400 17.09 -8.64 1.43
CA ILE A 400 16.07 -9.48 2.03
C ILE A 400 15.79 -10.65 1.09
N GLU A 401 15.92 -11.88 1.59
CA GLU A 401 15.42 -13.08 0.93
C GLU A 401 14.17 -13.60 1.63
N VAL A 402 13.17 -14.00 0.85
CA VAL A 402 11.90 -14.57 1.35
C VAL A 402 11.88 -16.08 1.12
N LYS A 403 11.61 -16.85 2.15
CA LYS A 403 11.57 -18.32 2.11
C LYS A 403 10.30 -18.83 2.76
N SER A 404 9.37 -19.38 1.98
CA SER A 404 8.15 -20.00 2.52
C SER A 404 8.42 -21.39 3.14
N GLY A 405 9.46 -22.10 2.65
CA GLY A 405 9.80 -23.44 3.09
C GLY A 405 10.70 -23.51 4.32
N LYS A 406 10.63 -24.65 5.05
CA LYS A 406 11.48 -24.89 6.24
C LYS A 406 12.95 -25.15 5.92
N LYS A 407 13.28 -25.60 4.70
CA LYS A 407 14.65 -25.84 4.23
C LYS A 407 14.95 -24.88 3.09
N TYR A 408 16.03 -24.13 3.17
CA TYR A 408 16.45 -23.17 2.15
C TYR A 408 17.97 -23.07 2.07
N LYS A 409 18.45 -22.58 0.94
CA LYS A 409 19.87 -22.27 0.70
C LYS A 409 20.09 -20.79 0.89
N THR A 410 21.24 -20.40 1.43
CA THR A 410 21.66 -19.01 1.64
C THR A 410 22.75 -18.57 0.68
N THR A 411 23.02 -19.36 -0.35
CA THR A 411 24.16 -19.16 -1.27
C THR A 411 24.07 -17.80 -1.98
N SER A 412 22.89 -17.45 -2.52
CA SER A 412 22.70 -16.15 -3.20
C SER A 412 22.97 -14.98 -2.28
N LEU A 413 22.39 -15.00 -1.07
CA LEU A 413 22.58 -13.94 -0.10
C LEU A 413 24.03 -13.83 0.37
N ASN A 414 24.71 -14.96 0.62
CA ASN A 414 26.11 -14.94 1.02
C ASN A 414 27.02 -14.39 -0.10
N ASN A 415 26.83 -14.81 -1.34
CA ASN A 415 27.56 -14.27 -2.48
C ASN A 415 27.31 -12.76 -2.64
N PHE A 416 26.08 -12.32 -2.48
CA PHE A 416 25.72 -10.91 -2.52
C PHE A 416 26.38 -10.11 -1.41
N ARG A 417 26.37 -10.64 -0.17
CA ARG A 417 27.02 -10.02 1.00
C ARG A 417 28.52 -9.88 0.80
N GLU A 418 29.17 -10.87 0.23
CA GLU A 418 30.61 -10.82 -0.07
C GLU A 418 30.93 -9.77 -1.15
N LYS A 419 30.17 -9.79 -2.26
CA LYS A 419 30.36 -8.86 -3.38
C LYS A 419 30.15 -7.40 -2.96
N TYR A 420 29.17 -7.12 -2.12
CA TYR A 420 28.75 -5.76 -1.74
C TYR A 420 29.02 -5.41 -0.26
N LYS A 421 29.94 -6.10 0.43
CA LYS A 421 30.15 -6.01 1.88
C LYS A 421 30.31 -4.59 2.42
N ASN A 422 30.86 -3.66 1.63
CA ASN A 422 31.06 -2.27 2.05
C ASN A 422 29.79 -1.39 1.91
N ARG A 423 28.79 -1.87 1.18
CA ARG A 423 27.56 -1.14 0.81
C ARG A 423 26.32 -1.65 1.54
N ILE A 424 26.38 -2.81 2.19
CA ILE A 424 25.26 -3.44 2.88
C ILE A 424 25.30 -3.16 4.39
N GLY A 425 24.11 -3.07 4.96
CA GLY A 425 23.88 -3.10 6.39
C GLY A 425 23.56 -4.52 6.89
N GLU A 426 22.51 -4.64 7.68
CA GLU A 426 21.99 -5.95 8.08
C GLU A 426 21.40 -6.67 6.88
N SER A 427 21.48 -7.99 6.89
CA SER A 427 20.91 -8.85 5.85
C SER A 427 19.85 -9.72 6.48
N TYR A 428 18.72 -9.85 5.81
CA TYR A 428 17.56 -10.53 6.35
C TYR A 428 17.16 -11.77 5.54
N ILE A 429 16.73 -12.80 6.26
CA ILE A 429 15.95 -13.90 5.68
C ILE A 429 14.61 -13.92 6.39
N ILE A 430 13.52 -13.79 5.62
CA ILE A 430 12.16 -13.90 6.12
C ILE A 430 11.69 -15.34 5.90
N HIS A 431 11.33 -16.02 6.99
CA HIS A 431 10.92 -17.44 6.94
C HIS A 431 9.94 -17.78 8.08
N PRO A 432 9.18 -18.90 8.00
CA PRO A 432 8.16 -19.22 9.01
C PRO A 432 8.70 -19.65 10.38
N ARG A 433 10.02 -19.73 10.59
CA ARG A 433 10.59 -20.04 11.91
C ARG A 433 10.75 -18.78 12.75
N ASN A 434 10.94 -18.97 14.05
CA ASN A 434 11.18 -17.88 15.01
C ASN A 434 12.48 -17.12 14.70
N LEU A 435 12.61 -15.92 15.27
CA LEU A 435 13.80 -15.08 15.12
C LEU A 435 15.06 -15.83 15.56
N LEU A 436 16.09 -15.78 14.73
CA LEU A 436 17.42 -16.26 15.06
C LEU A 436 18.48 -15.48 14.26
N ILE A 437 19.68 -15.40 14.80
CA ILE A 437 20.85 -14.84 14.10
C ILE A 437 21.80 -15.97 13.79
N LYS A 438 22.13 -16.12 12.50
CA LYS A 438 23.07 -17.14 12.03
C LYS A 438 24.01 -16.56 10.98
N ASP A 439 25.31 -16.75 11.15
CA ASP A 439 26.36 -16.30 10.22
C ASP A 439 26.27 -14.79 9.87
N GLY A 440 25.83 -13.96 10.85
CA GLY A 440 25.61 -12.54 10.68
C GLY A 440 24.40 -12.18 9.81
N ILE A 441 23.49 -13.14 9.56
CA ILE A 441 22.20 -12.93 8.91
C ILE A 441 21.11 -12.95 9.98
N ILE A 442 20.21 -11.98 9.94
CA ILE A 442 19.06 -11.91 10.83
C ILE A 442 17.89 -12.64 10.15
N CYS A 443 17.54 -13.79 10.72
CA CYS A 443 16.42 -14.58 10.22
C CYS A 443 15.19 -14.22 11.06
N ILE A 444 14.17 -13.66 10.42
CA ILE A 444 12.94 -13.19 11.10
C ILE A 444 11.70 -13.92 10.58
N PRO A 445 10.69 -14.12 11.43
CA PRO A 445 9.38 -14.57 10.98
C PRO A 445 8.66 -13.46 10.17
N PRO A 446 7.77 -13.82 9.24
CA PRO A 446 7.16 -12.88 8.28
C PRO A 446 6.37 -11.76 8.96
N TYR A 447 5.76 -12.02 10.11
CA TYR A 447 5.03 -10.99 10.85
C TYR A 447 5.95 -9.86 11.40
N MET A 448 7.25 -10.08 11.51
CA MET A 448 8.21 -9.04 11.90
C MET A 448 8.60 -8.10 10.76
N THR A 449 8.22 -8.40 9.52
CA THR A 449 8.46 -7.48 8.37
C THR A 449 7.85 -6.10 8.57
N MET A 450 6.79 -6.01 9.37
CA MET A 450 6.19 -4.72 9.75
C MET A 450 7.14 -3.77 10.49
N LEU A 451 8.33 -4.23 10.87
CA LEU A 451 9.34 -3.50 11.66
C LEU A 451 10.61 -3.15 10.85
N LEU A 452 10.68 -3.57 9.59
CA LEU A 452 11.79 -3.26 8.67
C LEU A 452 11.71 -1.88 8.05
#